data_6446d843a2ea781e3ee3c92ddf6b3aee
#
_entry.id   6446d843a2ea781e3ee3c92ddf6b3aee
#
_cell.length_a   1.000
_cell.length_b   1.000
_cell.length_c   1.000
_cell.angle_alpha   90.00
_cell.angle_beta   90.00
_cell.angle_gamma   90.00
#
_symmetry.space_group_name_H-M   'P 1'
#
loop_
_entity.id
_entity.type
_entity.pdbx_description
1 polymer ?
#
loop_
_entity_poly.entity_id
_entity_poly.type
_entity_poly.pdbx_seq_one_letter_code
_entity_poly.pdbx_strand_id
1 'polypeptide(L)'
;CTIAQLDLEMLLDGTMDLLDGVITPTICDTLRPMSQNFRVAMGDKMKVIFLAHPQNRFEEFGLQFCIDQYNHVKADLEEIAGRKITDSDIQDAIVVYNKSRAARREFVKLANEHCDVITPTKRSAVLKAFYFMEKPEYTAKLNELNAELAKLPVCDWKGTKVVTSGIICDNPKLLSIFEENNIAIAADDVAHETRSFRVDAPEDELDPVRALAKQFANIDYEVLLYDPESNKNRRGEFVANMVKESGAQGLVLFMQQFC
;
A
#
# COMPACT_ATOMS: atom_id res chain seq x y z
N CYS A 1 11.09 15.94 -4.75
CA CYS A 1 10.21 15.38 -3.71
C CYS A 1 11.00 15.27 -2.40
N THR A 2 10.47 15.84 -1.34
CA THR A 2 11.15 15.89 -0.02
C THR A 2 11.38 14.49 0.56
N ILE A 3 10.44 13.55 0.32
CA ILE A 3 10.59 12.15 0.76
C ILE A 3 11.81 11.52 0.09
N ALA A 4 11.97 11.65 -1.22
CA ALA A 4 13.12 11.09 -1.94
C ALA A 4 14.47 11.70 -1.49
N GLN A 5 14.47 12.98 -1.09
CA GLN A 5 15.66 13.62 -0.51
C GLN A 5 15.98 13.05 0.85
N LEU A 6 14.97 12.86 1.71
CA LEU A 6 15.13 12.24 3.02
C LEU A 6 15.65 10.81 2.90
N ASP A 7 15.08 10.01 1.99
CA ASP A 7 15.54 8.63 1.77
C ASP A 7 17.01 8.58 1.35
N LEU A 8 17.44 9.50 0.47
CA LEU A 8 18.85 9.59 0.06
C LEU A 8 19.76 10.03 1.23
N GLU A 9 19.30 10.98 2.05
CA GLU A 9 20.03 11.41 3.24
C GLU A 9 20.21 10.25 4.23
N MET A 10 19.14 9.49 4.50
CA MET A 10 19.18 8.31 5.39
C MET A 10 20.08 7.19 4.86
N LEU A 11 20.22 7.06 3.54
CA LEU A 11 21.17 6.15 2.93
C LEU A 11 22.62 6.61 3.12
N LEU A 12 22.85 7.92 3.00
CA LEU A 12 24.20 8.50 3.10
C LEU A 12 24.71 8.60 4.54
N ASP A 13 23.83 8.79 5.52
CA ASP A 13 24.19 8.91 6.93
C ASP A 13 24.31 7.57 7.67
N GLY A 14 24.03 6.46 6.98
CA GLY A 14 24.12 5.10 7.51
C GLY A 14 22.86 4.62 8.26
N THR A 15 21.80 5.42 8.32
CA THR A 15 20.52 5.00 8.95
C THR A 15 19.95 3.74 8.30
N MET A 16 20.20 3.54 6.99
CA MET A 16 19.72 2.39 6.22
C MET A 16 20.77 1.29 6.04
N ASP A 17 21.91 1.32 6.75
CA ASP A 17 22.98 0.31 6.64
C ASP A 17 22.53 -1.10 7.09
N LEU A 18 21.37 -1.21 7.73
CA LEU A 18 20.75 -2.50 8.07
C LEU A 18 20.10 -3.22 6.87
N LEU A 19 19.98 -2.56 5.71
CA LEU A 19 19.33 -3.12 4.52
C LEU A 19 20.35 -3.80 3.62
N ASP A 20 20.04 -5.01 3.14
CA ASP A 20 20.82 -5.74 2.14
C ASP A 20 20.55 -5.26 0.71
N GLY A 21 19.41 -4.63 0.47
CA GLY A 21 19.02 -4.10 -0.83
C GLY A 21 17.79 -3.22 -0.79
N VAL A 22 17.59 -2.43 -1.85
CA VAL A 22 16.41 -1.57 -2.02
C VAL A 22 15.80 -1.77 -3.40
N ILE A 23 14.47 -1.89 -3.45
CA ILE A 23 13.70 -1.96 -4.70
C ILE A 23 13.12 -0.57 -4.98
N THR A 24 13.44 -0.01 -6.14
CA THR A 24 12.93 1.29 -6.59
C THR A 24 12.02 1.12 -7.80
N PRO A 25 10.71 1.33 -7.68
CA PRO A 25 9.76 1.18 -8.78
C PRO A 25 9.66 2.43 -9.66
N THR A 26 9.20 2.26 -10.91
CA THR A 26 8.97 3.38 -11.86
C THR A 26 7.58 4.01 -11.75
N ILE A 27 7.02 4.09 -10.57
CA ILE A 27 5.65 4.58 -10.38
C ILE A 27 5.51 6.11 -10.48
N CYS A 28 6.62 6.85 -10.44
CA CYS A 28 6.63 8.29 -10.69
C CYS A 28 7.97 8.76 -11.26
N ASP A 29 7.97 9.97 -11.83
CA ASP A 29 9.16 10.55 -12.46
C ASP A 29 10.30 10.87 -11.47
N THR A 30 9.99 11.05 -10.18
CA THR A 30 11.01 11.24 -9.13
C THR A 30 11.74 9.94 -8.81
N LEU A 31 11.06 8.81 -8.77
CA LEU A 31 11.66 7.52 -8.40
C LEU A 31 12.63 6.99 -9.45
N ARG A 32 12.44 7.33 -10.72
CA ARG A 32 13.36 6.94 -11.80
C ARG A 32 14.77 7.48 -11.60
N PRO A 33 15.01 8.80 -11.49
CA PRO A 33 16.34 9.33 -11.21
C PRO A 33 16.83 9.00 -9.80
N MET A 34 15.93 8.85 -8.81
CA MET A 34 16.30 8.44 -7.46
C MET A 34 17.00 7.08 -7.43
N SER A 35 16.56 6.12 -8.25
CA SER A 35 17.23 4.83 -8.37
C SER A 35 18.70 4.95 -8.78
N GLN A 36 19.02 5.88 -9.67
CA GLN A 36 20.38 6.14 -10.10
C GLN A 36 21.19 6.84 -9.00
N ASN A 37 20.58 7.79 -8.29
CA ASN A 37 21.21 8.43 -7.15
C ASN A 37 21.54 7.43 -6.04
N PHE A 38 20.65 6.47 -5.77
CA PHE A 38 20.90 5.38 -4.83
C PHE A 38 22.06 4.50 -5.26
N ARG A 39 22.12 4.10 -6.54
CA ARG A 39 23.26 3.33 -7.07
C ARG A 39 24.58 4.04 -6.90
N VAL A 40 24.64 5.36 -7.17
CA VAL A 40 25.84 6.15 -6.99
C VAL A 40 26.21 6.31 -5.51
N ALA A 41 25.22 6.56 -4.65
CA ALA A 41 25.43 6.76 -3.22
C ALA A 41 25.90 5.48 -2.52
N MET A 42 25.32 4.34 -2.88
CA MET A 42 25.59 3.07 -2.20
C MET A 42 26.75 2.29 -2.82
N GLY A 43 27.04 2.47 -4.13
CA GLY A 43 28.07 1.70 -4.82
C GLY A 43 27.88 0.19 -4.60
N ASP A 44 28.92 -0.47 -4.10
CA ASP A 44 28.89 -1.92 -3.83
C ASP A 44 28.36 -2.29 -2.43
N LYS A 45 27.96 -1.31 -1.61
CA LYS A 45 27.52 -1.57 -0.23
C LYS A 45 26.12 -2.19 -0.17
N MET A 46 25.25 -1.84 -1.10
CA MET A 46 23.86 -2.31 -1.11
C MET A 46 23.36 -2.46 -2.55
N LYS A 47 22.66 -3.53 -2.82
CA LYS A 47 22.06 -3.75 -4.16
C LYS A 47 20.83 -2.86 -4.36
N VAL A 48 20.85 -2.06 -5.42
CA VAL A 48 19.72 -1.24 -5.85
C VAL A 48 19.02 -1.92 -7.02
N ILE A 49 17.86 -2.48 -6.76
CA ILE A 49 17.02 -3.20 -7.73
C ILE A 49 16.04 -2.21 -8.36
N PHE A 50 16.05 -2.11 -9.67
CA PHE A 50 15.15 -1.24 -10.40
C PHE A 50 13.96 -2.04 -10.96
N LEU A 51 12.75 -1.73 -10.51
CA LEU A 51 11.52 -2.37 -10.96
C LEU A 51 10.77 -1.47 -11.92
N ALA A 52 10.80 -1.80 -13.21
CA ALA A 52 10.00 -1.09 -14.21
C ALA A 52 8.57 -1.63 -14.25
N HIS A 53 7.58 -0.75 -14.03
CA HIS A 53 6.18 -1.08 -14.21
C HIS A 53 5.68 -0.65 -15.60
N PRO A 54 4.85 -1.45 -16.28
CA PRO A 54 4.24 -1.05 -17.54
C PRO A 54 3.17 0.03 -17.31
N GLN A 55 3.04 0.95 -18.25
CA GLN A 55 1.94 1.92 -18.27
C GLN A 55 0.62 1.24 -18.66
N ASN A 56 0.66 0.40 -19.70
CA ASN A 56 -0.44 -0.48 -20.06
C ASN A 56 -0.25 -1.83 -19.35
N ARG A 57 -1.20 -2.23 -18.52
CA ARG A 57 -1.20 -3.51 -17.80
C ARG A 57 -2.50 -4.30 -17.96
N PHE A 58 -3.40 -3.85 -18.82
CA PHE A 58 -4.62 -4.57 -19.17
C PHE A 58 -4.39 -5.56 -20.30
N GLU A 59 -3.53 -5.21 -21.24
CA GLU A 59 -3.20 -6.05 -22.40
C GLU A 59 -2.16 -7.12 -22.03
N GLU A 60 -2.23 -8.27 -22.69
CA GLU A 60 -1.35 -9.41 -22.41
C GLU A 60 0.15 -9.06 -22.51
N PHE A 61 0.52 -8.21 -23.49
CA PHE A 61 1.92 -7.77 -23.59
C PHE A 61 2.40 -6.93 -22.39
N GLY A 62 1.52 -6.12 -21.79
CA GLY A 62 1.80 -5.36 -20.59
C GLY A 62 1.90 -6.26 -19.37
N LEU A 63 1.02 -7.25 -19.26
CA LEU A 63 1.07 -8.27 -18.22
C LEU A 63 2.37 -9.08 -18.32
N GLN A 64 2.75 -9.52 -19.54
CA GLN A 64 3.99 -10.26 -19.76
C GLN A 64 5.22 -9.41 -19.39
N PHE A 65 5.24 -8.13 -19.76
CA PHE A 65 6.31 -7.22 -19.34
C PHE A 65 6.43 -7.16 -17.81
N CYS A 66 5.31 -7.10 -17.08
CA CYS A 66 5.30 -7.10 -15.62
C CYS A 66 5.87 -8.40 -15.05
N ILE A 67 5.50 -9.55 -15.62
CA ILE A 67 6.03 -10.87 -15.25
C ILE A 67 7.56 -10.91 -15.43
N ASP A 68 8.06 -10.44 -16.57
CA ASP A 68 9.48 -10.42 -16.86
C ASP A 68 10.24 -9.53 -15.85
N GLN A 69 9.68 -8.38 -15.49
CA GLN A 69 10.27 -7.50 -14.47
C GLN A 69 10.26 -8.14 -13.07
N TYR A 70 9.20 -8.84 -12.69
CA TYR A 70 9.15 -9.55 -11.41
C TYR A 70 10.14 -10.73 -11.37
N ASN A 71 10.35 -11.42 -12.48
CA ASN A 71 11.38 -12.44 -12.58
C ASN A 71 12.81 -11.86 -12.45
N HIS A 72 13.07 -10.66 -12.98
CA HIS A 72 14.35 -9.97 -12.74
C HIS A 72 14.51 -9.62 -11.26
N VAL A 73 13.49 -9.05 -10.61
CA VAL A 73 13.52 -8.77 -9.18
C VAL A 73 13.73 -10.05 -8.37
N LYS A 74 13.05 -11.15 -8.72
CA LYS A 74 13.22 -12.47 -8.09
C LYS A 74 14.68 -12.91 -8.16
N ALA A 75 15.32 -12.83 -9.34
CA ALA A 75 16.72 -13.20 -9.53
C ALA A 75 17.67 -12.34 -8.68
N ASP A 76 17.44 -11.04 -8.61
CA ASP A 76 18.22 -10.14 -7.77
C ASP A 76 18.05 -10.45 -6.27
N LEU A 77 16.85 -10.78 -5.84
CA LEU A 77 16.56 -11.20 -4.45
C LEU A 77 17.20 -12.55 -4.12
N GLU A 78 17.21 -13.50 -5.06
CA GLU A 78 17.91 -14.79 -4.91
C GLU A 78 19.42 -14.60 -4.70
N GLU A 79 20.03 -13.64 -5.40
CA GLU A 79 21.43 -13.29 -5.24
C GLU A 79 21.70 -12.72 -3.83
N ILE A 80 20.88 -11.77 -3.37
CA ILE A 80 20.98 -11.19 -2.02
C ILE A 80 20.80 -12.27 -0.95
N ALA A 81 19.76 -13.11 -1.10
CA ALA A 81 19.41 -14.13 -0.12
C ALA A 81 20.35 -15.35 -0.13
N GLY A 82 21.17 -15.52 -1.17
CA GLY A 82 22.05 -16.68 -1.35
C GLY A 82 21.28 -18.00 -1.55
N ARG A 83 19.99 -17.96 -1.90
CA ARG A 83 19.14 -19.14 -2.12
C ARG A 83 18.12 -18.90 -3.22
N LYS A 84 17.63 -19.99 -3.80
CA LYS A 84 16.54 -19.91 -4.77
C LYS A 84 15.19 -19.59 -4.08
N ILE A 85 14.37 -18.83 -4.78
CA ILE A 85 12.97 -18.56 -4.45
C ILE A 85 12.12 -19.42 -5.37
N THR A 86 11.46 -20.43 -4.81
CA THR A 86 10.64 -21.36 -5.59
C THR A 86 9.25 -20.78 -5.85
N ASP A 87 8.54 -21.36 -6.81
CA ASP A 87 7.14 -20.99 -7.06
C ASP A 87 6.25 -21.32 -5.84
N SER A 88 6.57 -22.37 -5.09
CA SER A 88 5.90 -22.68 -3.82
C SER A 88 6.13 -21.57 -2.78
N ASP A 89 7.34 -21.03 -2.66
CA ASP A 89 7.62 -19.91 -1.74
C ASP A 89 6.74 -18.68 -2.06
N ILE A 90 6.58 -18.38 -3.36
CA ILE A 90 5.75 -17.26 -3.81
C ILE A 90 4.26 -17.55 -3.58
N GLN A 91 3.80 -18.76 -3.87
CA GLN A 91 2.41 -19.17 -3.66
C GLN A 91 2.04 -19.12 -2.17
N ASP A 92 2.89 -19.61 -1.29
CA ASP A 92 2.70 -19.53 0.16
C ASP A 92 2.65 -18.07 0.64
N ALA A 93 3.53 -17.22 0.11
CA ALA A 93 3.50 -15.78 0.39
C ALA A 93 2.20 -15.12 -0.08
N ILE A 94 1.69 -15.46 -1.27
CA ILE A 94 0.40 -14.96 -1.78
C ILE A 94 -0.72 -15.25 -0.78
N VAL A 95 -0.83 -16.49 -0.30
CA VAL A 95 -1.85 -16.90 0.68
C VAL A 95 -1.71 -16.11 1.98
N VAL A 96 -0.50 -15.97 2.50
CA VAL A 96 -0.23 -15.18 3.73
C VAL A 96 -0.65 -13.72 3.56
N TYR A 97 -0.27 -13.10 2.45
CA TYR A 97 -0.59 -11.70 2.19
C TYR A 97 -2.07 -11.47 1.90
N ASN A 98 -2.75 -12.39 1.22
CA ASN A 98 -4.20 -12.31 0.99
C ASN A 98 -4.98 -12.37 2.31
N LYS A 99 -4.61 -13.29 3.23
CA LYS A 99 -5.19 -13.33 4.59
C LYS A 99 -4.99 -12.01 5.33
N SER A 100 -3.80 -11.42 5.23
CA SER A 100 -3.53 -10.11 5.83
C SER A 100 -4.35 -8.99 5.16
N ARG A 101 -4.53 -9.02 3.84
CA ARG A 101 -5.39 -8.05 3.12
C ARG A 101 -6.84 -8.14 3.59
N ALA A 102 -7.36 -9.37 3.71
CA ALA A 102 -8.73 -9.59 4.20
C ALA A 102 -8.92 -9.06 5.63
N ALA A 103 -7.99 -9.35 6.54
CA ALA A 103 -8.03 -8.85 7.92
C ALA A 103 -8.00 -7.31 7.97
N ARG A 104 -7.19 -6.66 7.13
CA ARG A 104 -7.13 -5.18 7.05
C ARG A 104 -8.39 -4.58 6.46
N ARG A 105 -9.01 -5.20 5.46
CA ARG A 105 -10.31 -4.75 4.94
C ARG A 105 -11.41 -4.81 5.99
N GLU A 106 -11.45 -5.89 6.79
CA GLU A 106 -12.39 -5.99 7.91
C GLU A 106 -12.09 -4.94 8.99
N PHE A 107 -10.81 -4.73 9.33
CA PHE A 107 -10.43 -3.71 10.30
C PHE A 107 -10.90 -2.31 9.91
N VAL A 108 -10.71 -1.86 8.67
CA VAL A 108 -11.12 -0.51 8.28
C VAL A 108 -12.63 -0.32 8.29
N LYS A 109 -13.39 -1.40 8.02
CA LYS A 109 -14.86 -1.39 8.19
C LYS A 109 -15.23 -1.22 9.66
N LEU A 110 -14.67 -2.05 10.55
CA LEU A 110 -14.92 -1.97 12.00
C LEU A 110 -14.44 -0.65 12.61
N ALA A 111 -13.33 -0.10 12.12
CA ALA A 111 -12.84 1.21 12.54
C ALA A 111 -13.83 2.34 12.22
N ASN A 112 -14.58 2.26 11.11
CA ASN A 112 -15.66 3.21 10.80
C ASN A 112 -16.89 2.99 11.71
N GLU A 113 -17.20 1.74 12.06
CA GLU A 113 -18.32 1.41 12.96
C GLU A 113 -18.04 1.82 14.41
N HIS A 114 -16.76 1.86 14.82
CA HIS A 114 -16.29 2.13 16.18
C HIS A 114 -15.27 3.28 16.24
N CYS A 115 -15.56 4.37 15.55
CA CYS A 115 -14.68 5.53 15.47
C CYS A 115 -14.51 6.30 16.80
N ASP A 116 -15.31 6.01 17.81
CA ASP A 116 -15.13 6.43 19.20
C ASP A 116 -14.00 5.66 19.92
N VAL A 117 -13.74 4.42 19.52
CA VAL A 117 -12.64 3.58 20.03
C VAL A 117 -11.42 3.68 19.15
N ILE A 118 -11.61 3.58 17.83
CA ILE A 118 -10.54 3.62 16.82
C ILE A 118 -10.43 5.02 16.23
N THR A 119 -9.68 5.86 16.94
CA THR A 119 -9.40 7.23 16.50
C THR A 119 -8.50 7.25 15.24
N PRO A 120 -8.42 8.35 14.48
CA PRO A 120 -7.54 8.49 13.32
C PRO A 120 -6.10 8.08 13.58
N THR A 121 -5.52 8.48 14.72
CA THR A 121 -4.14 8.13 15.10
C THR A 121 -3.99 6.62 15.37
N LYS A 122 -4.95 6.02 16.09
CA LYS A 122 -4.93 4.56 16.35
C LYS A 122 -5.11 3.76 15.08
N ARG A 123 -6.03 4.18 14.18
CA ARG A 123 -6.26 3.56 12.89
C ARG A 123 -4.96 3.52 12.06
N SER A 124 -4.29 4.66 11.95
CA SER A 124 -3.01 4.76 11.24
C SER A 124 -1.94 3.88 11.87
N ALA A 125 -1.83 3.85 13.22
CA ALA A 125 -0.85 3.02 13.91
C ALA A 125 -1.07 1.51 13.64
N VAL A 126 -2.32 1.04 13.67
CA VAL A 126 -2.66 -0.36 13.38
C VAL A 126 -2.30 -0.72 11.94
N LEU A 127 -2.64 0.12 10.96
CA LEU A 127 -2.31 -0.14 9.56
C LEU A 127 -0.80 -0.05 9.30
N LYS A 128 -0.10 0.89 9.95
CA LYS A 128 1.36 1.04 9.85
C LYS A 128 2.11 -0.16 10.44
N ALA A 129 1.62 -0.78 11.49
CA ALA A 129 2.25 -1.95 12.11
C ALA A 129 2.49 -3.10 11.11
N PHE A 130 1.68 -3.21 10.05
CA PHE A 130 1.89 -4.15 8.95
C PHE A 130 3.30 -4.08 8.34
N TYR A 131 3.89 -2.91 8.24
CA TYR A 131 5.19 -2.71 7.60
C TYR A 131 6.37 -3.11 8.51
N PHE A 132 6.14 -3.27 9.82
CA PHE A 132 7.17 -3.50 10.84
C PHE A 132 7.05 -4.85 11.55
N MET A 133 6.03 -5.64 11.22
CA MET A 133 5.79 -6.95 11.85
C MET A 133 5.84 -8.07 10.81
N GLU A 134 6.18 -9.26 11.28
CA GLU A 134 5.97 -10.48 10.49
C GLU A 134 4.49 -10.65 10.13
N LYS A 135 4.22 -11.01 8.87
CA LYS A 135 2.85 -10.96 8.33
C LYS A 135 1.87 -11.93 9.02
N PRO A 136 2.27 -13.18 9.36
CA PRO A 136 1.40 -14.08 10.12
C PRO A 136 1.07 -13.54 11.53
N GLU A 137 2.06 -12.99 12.25
CA GLU A 137 1.87 -12.42 13.58
C GLU A 137 0.95 -11.18 13.54
N TYR A 138 1.23 -10.26 12.61
CA TYR A 138 0.37 -9.08 12.40
C TYR A 138 -1.08 -9.50 12.13
N THR A 139 -1.28 -10.47 11.22
CA THR A 139 -2.61 -10.94 10.83
C THR A 139 -3.35 -11.57 12.01
N ALA A 140 -2.66 -12.37 12.84
CA ALA A 140 -3.26 -12.96 14.03
C ALA A 140 -3.72 -11.90 15.03
N LYS A 141 -2.85 -10.94 15.37
CA LYS A 141 -3.19 -9.83 16.28
C LYS A 141 -4.31 -8.94 15.74
N LEU A 142 -4.31 -8.69 14.43
CA LEU A 142 -5.37 -7.90 13.80
C LEU A 142 -6.72 -8.63 13.83
N ASN A 143 -6.74 -9.95 13.61
CA ASN A 143 -7.96 -10.73 13.72
C ASN A 143 -8.50 -10.77 15.17
N GLU A 144 -7.62 -10.83 16.17
CA GLU A 144 -8.03 -10.69 17.58
C GLU A 144 -8.68 -9.32 17.84
N LEU A 145 -8.05 -8.24 17.36
CA LEU A 145 -8.61 -6.89 17.47
C LEU A 145 -9.96 -6.79 16.74
N ASN A 146 -10.08 -7.30 15.53
CA ASN A 146 -11.33 -7.31 14.77
C ASN A 146 -12.43 -8.06 15.53
N ALA A 147 -12.10 -9.21 16.11
CA ALA A 147 -13.06 -9.99 16.90
C ALA A 147 -13.53 -9.26 18.18
N GLU A 148 -12.67 -8.48 18.82
CA GLU A 148 -13.06 -7.66 19.97
C GLU A 148 -13.91 -6.46 19.53
N LEU A 149 -13.55 -5.77 18.46
CA LEU A 149 -14.35 -4.65 17.92
C LEU A 149 -15.76 -5.12 17.50
N ALA A 150 -15.87 -6.27 16.86
CA ALA A 150 -17.16 -6.82 16.42
C ALA A 150 -18.14 -7.15 17.57
N LYS A 151 -17.67 -7.21 18.82
CA LYS A 151 -18.53 -7.40 20.01
C LYS A 151 -19.13 -6.10 20.53
N LEU A 152 -18.57 -4.97 20.13
CA LEU A 152 -19.02 -3.67 20.60
C LEU A 152 -20.30 -3.23 19.86
N PRO A 153 -21.17 -2.43 20.50
CA PRO A 153 -22.26 -1.79 19.78
C PRO A 153 -21.69 -0.76 18.78
N VAL A 154 -22.31 -0.67 17.61
CA VAL A 154 -21.94 0.35 16.61
C VAL A 154 -22.08 1.74 17.21
N CYS A 155 -21.05 2.56 17.03
CA CYS A 155 -21.00 3.90 17.59
C CYS A 155 -21.98 4.85 16.88
N ASP A 156 -22.78 5.58 17.66
CA ASP A 156 -23.60 6.70 17.17
C ASP A 156 -22.75 7.99 17.15
N TRP A 157 -21.84 8.06 16.17
CA TRP A 157 -20.91 9.18 16.04
C TRP A 157 -21.61 10.50 15.77
N LYS A 158 -21.35 11.50 16.60
CA LYS A 158 -21.98 12.84 16.49
C LYS A 158 -21.07 13.88 15.80
N GLY A 159 -19.83 13.55 15.54
CA GLY A 159 -18.90 14.39 14.81
C GLY A 159 -18.98 14.21 13.29
N THR A 160 -18.03 14.79 12.59
CA THR A 160 -17.92 14.67 11.13
C THR A 160 -17.17 13.38 10.76
N LYS A 161 -17.65 12.66 9.75
CA LYS A 161 -16.93 11.57 9.11
C LYS A 161 -16.38 12.03 7.75
N VAL A 162 -15.13 11.69 7.47
CA VAL A 162 -14.49 12.02 6.19
C VAL A 162 -13.87 10.80 5.54
N VAL A 163 -13.75 10.84 4.21
CA VAL A 163 -12.84 9.98 3.46
C VAL A 163 -11.51 10.71 3.30
N THR A 164 -10.41 10.01 3.44
CA THR A 164 -9.07 10.55 3.14
C THR A 164 -8.54 9.99 1.83
N SER A 165 -7.81 10.77 1.06
CA SER A 165 -7.13 10.32 -0.17
C SER A 165 -5.77 11.00 -0.31
N GLY A 166 -4.78 10.27 -0.80
CA GLY A 166 -3.42 10.76 -0.97
C GLY A 166 -2.38 9.64 -1.03
N ILE A 167 -1.14 10.00 -0.84
CA ILE A 167 -0.03 9.02 -0.82
C ILE A 167 0.26 8.57 0.61
N ILE A 168 0.47 9.51 1.53
CA ILE A 168 0.79 9.27 2.94
C ILE A 168 -0.10 10.14 3.81
N CYS A 169 -0.73 9.53 4.82
CA CYS A 169 -1.56 10.20 5.82
C CYS A 169 -1.29 9.58 7.20
N ASP A 170 -0.07 9.72 7.71
CA ASP A 170 0.37 9.00 8.91
C ASP A 170 1.07 9.88 9.97
N ASN A 171 1.10 11.20 9.75
CA ASN A 171 1.69 12.11 10.72
C ASN A 171 0.78 12.25 11.95
N PRO A 172 1.22 11.83 13.18
CA PRO A 172 0.37 11.86 14.36
C PRO A 172 -0.16 13.26 14.72
N LYS A 173 0.66 14.32 14.50
CA LYS A 173 0.22 15.70 14.75
C LYS A 173 -0.86 16.17 13.79
N LEU A 174 -0.86 15.66 12.54
CA LEU A 174 -1.91 15.96 11.58
C LEU A 174 -3.19 15.17 11.90
N LEU A 175 -3.04 13.90 12.30
CA LEU A 175 -4.17 13.05 12.67
C LEU A 175 -4.81 13.51 13.99
N SER A 176 -4.05 14.04 14.96
CA SER A 176 -4.61 14.59 16.18
C SER A 176 -5.51 15.81 15.95
N ILE A 177 -5.26 16.60 14.88
CA ILE A 177 -6.17 17.68 14.49
C ILE A 177 -7.57 17.16 14.18
N PHE A 178 -7.67 15.99 13.55
CA PHE A 178 -8.98 15.36 13.30
C PHE A 178 -9.67 15.00 14.62
N GLU A 179 -8.93 14.38 15.54
CA GLU A 179 -9.46 13.97 16.86
C GLU A 179 -9.93 15.18 17.67
N GLU A 180 -9.11 16.24 17.75
CA GLU A 180 -9.42 17.49 18.44
C GLU A 180 -10.68 18.20 17.90
N ASN A 181 -11.01 17.98 16.63
CA ASN A 181 -12.17 18.58 15.96
C ASN A 181 -13.33 17.60 15.76
N ASN A 182 -13.33 16.44 16.45
CA ASN A 182 -14.35 15.41 16.34
C ASN A 182 -14.56 14.92 14.86
N ILE A 183 -13.47 14.75 14.13
CA ILE A 183 -13.47 14.24 12.76
C ILE A 183 -12.97 12.79 12.78
N ALA A 184 -13.78 11.86 12.29
CA ALA A 184 -13.43 10.45 12.12
C ALA A 184 -13.09 10.14 10.65
N ILE A 185 -12.18 9.19 10.43
CA ILE A 185 -11.89 8.65 9.10
C ILE A 185 -12.79 7.44 8.86
N ALA A 186 -13.80 7.60 8.00
CA ALA A 186 -14.76 6.55 7.67
C ALA A 186 -14.22 5.55 6.65
N ALA A 187 -13.45 6.04 5.68
CA ALA A 187 -12.77 5.25 4.66
C ALA A 187 -11.59 6.04 4.10
N ASP A 188 -10.77 5.38 3.29
CA ASP A 188 -9.63 6.05 2.66
C ASP A 188 -9.32 5.50 1.27
N ASP A 189 -8.65 6.32 0.46
CA ASP A 189 -7.98 5.97 -0.78
C ASP A 189 -6.52 6.45 -0.68
N VAL A 190 -5.83 6.02 0.39
CA VAL A 190 -4.43 6.38 0.68
C VAL A 190 -3.51 5.25 0.24
N ALA A 191 -2.39 5.59 -0.45
CA ALA A 191 -1.54 4.61 -1.11
C ALA A 191 -0.95 3.57 -0.13
N HIS A 192 -0.50 3.99 1.05
CA HIS A 192 0.08 3.08 2.05
C HIS A 192 -0.99 2.43 2.97
N GLU A 193 -2.25 2.81 2.85
CA GLU A 193 -3.39 2.25 3.59
C GLU A 193 -4.26 1.37 2.67
N THR A 194 -5.56 1.67 2.49
CA THR A 194 -6.50 0.76 1.80
C THR A 194 -6.12 0.43 0.37
N ARG A 195 -5.48 1.34 -0.35
CA ARG A 195 -5.01 1.07 -1.71
C ARG A 195 -4.00 -0.08 -1.78
N SER A 196 -3.17 -0.25 -0.73
CA SER A 196 -2.17 -1.32 -0.65
C SER A 196 -2.75 -2.73 -0.42
N PHE A 197 -4.02 -2.83 0.04
CA PHE A 197 -4.67 -4.11 0.36
C PHE A 197 -6.07 -4.29 -0.24
N ARG A 198 -6.42 -3.45 -1.20
CA ARG A 198 -7.72 -3.47 -1.87
C ARG A 198 -7.95 -4.72 -2.69
N VAL A 199 -6.91 -5.21 -3.38
CA VAL A 199 -6.97 -6.30 -4.35
C VAL A 199 -6.11 -7.47 -3.89
N ASP A 200 -6.68 -8.68 -3.94
CA ASP A 200 -5.97 -9.92 -3.68
C ASP A 200 -5.25 -10.42 -4.94
N ALA A 201 -4.13 -11.13 -4.74
CA ALA A 201 -3.53 -11.91 -5.81
C ALA A 201 -4.36 -13.19 -6.03
N PRO A 202 -4.66 -13.59 -7.28
CA PRO A 202 -5.41 -14.81 -7.55
C PRO A 202 -4.61 -16.04 -7.08
N GLU A 203 -5.21 -16.83 -6.19
CA GLU A 203 -4.58 -18.03 -5.59
C GLU A 203 -4.69 -19.27 -6.51
N ASP A 204 -5.58 -19.22 -7.48
CA ASP A 204 -5.83 -20.28 -8.47
C ASP A 204 -4.98 -20.16 -9.74
N GLU A 205 -4.15 -19.14 -9.85
CA GLU A 205 -3.20 -18.99 -10.96
C GLU A 205 -2.02 -19.95 -10.78
N LEU A 206 -1.75 -20.73 -11.81
CA LEU A 206 -0.70 -21.77 -11.80
C LEU A 206 0.72 -21.18 -11.73
N ASP A 207 0.93 -20.02 -12.36
CA ASP A 207 2.18 -19.27 -12.27
C ASP A 207 2.04 -18.18 -11.20
N PRO A 208 2.71 -18.31 -10.04
CA PRO A 208 2.57 -17.35 -8.95
C PRO A 208 3.16 -15.97 -9.28
N VAL A 209 4.13 -15.88 -10.19
CA VAL A 209 4.64 -14.58 -10.67
C VAL A 209 3.58 -13.89 -11.52
N ARG A 210 2.86 -14.65 -12.35
CA ARG A 210 1.71 -14.15 -13.10
C ARG A 210 0.57 -13.73 -12.17
N ALA A 211 0.33 -14.45 -11.07
CA ALA A 211 -0.64 -14.05 -10.05
C ALA A 211 -0.34 -12.67 -9.46
N LEU A 212 0.92 -12.38 -9.14
CA LEU A 212 1.36 -11.07 -8.66
C LEU A 212 1.19 -9.99 -9.74
N ALA A 213 1.52 -10.29 -11.00
CA ALA A 213 1.33 -9.36 -12.10
C ALA A 213 -0.16 -9.06 -12.35
N LYS A 214 -1.04 -10.06 -12.24
CA LYS A 214 -2.50 -9.88 -12.31
C LYS A 214 -3.03 -9.05 -11.14
N GLN A 215 -2.53 -9.25 -9.93
CA GLN A 215 -2.88 -8.41 -8.79
C GLN A 215 -2.59 -6.95 -9.10
N PHE A 216 -1.37 -6.66 -9.60
CA PHE A 216 -0.98 -5.31 -9.97
C PHE A 216 -1.85 -4.74 -11.11
N ALA A 217 -2.18 -5.54 -12.12
CA ALA A 217 -3.08 -5.15 -13.21
C ALA A 217 -4.50 -4.84 -12.72
N ASN A 218 -4.96 -5.51 -11.67
CA ASN A 218 -6.31 -5.38 -11.12
C ASN A 218 -6.45 -4.28 -10.05
N ILE A 219 -5.40 -3.52 -9.77
CA ILE A 219 -5.51 -2.33 -8.91
C ILE A 219 -6.27 -1.25 -9.67
N ASP A 220 -7.58 -1.23 -9.47
CA ASP A 220 -8.48 -0.24 -10.08
C ASP A 220 -8.28 1.14 -9.47
N TYR A 221 -8.62 2.15 -10.26
CA TYR A 221 -8.71 3.55 -9.81
C TYR A 221 -7.41 4.16 -9.28
N GLU A 222 -6.27 3.58 -9.62
CA GLU A 222 -4.99 4.23 -9.35
C GLU A 222 -4.90 5.56 -10.10
N VAL A 223 -4.23 6.55 -9.48
CA VAL A 223 -4.12 7.89 -10.05
C VAL A 223 -3.43 7.91 -11.42
N LEU A 224 -2.55 6.95 -11.67
CA LEU A 224 -1.81 6.82 -12.93
C LEU A 224 -2.51 5.91 -13.95
N LEU A 225 -3.65 5.31 -13.56
CA LEU A 225 -4.40 4.43 -14.43
C LEU A 225 -5.51 5.19 -15.14
N TYR A 226 -5.50 5.02 -16.41
CA TYR A 226 -6.53 5.48 -17.31
C TYR A 226 -7.29 4.27 -17.84
N ASP A 227 -8.61 4.29 -17.72
CA ASP A 227 -9.47 3.25 -18.29
C ASP A 227 -9.69 3.52 -19.79
N PRO A 228 -9.09 2.75 -20.71
CA PRO A 228 -9.22 2.98 -22.14
C PRO A 228 -10.63 2.68 -22.66
N GLU A 229 -11.39 1.80 -22.02
CA GLU A 229 -12.74 1.44 -22.45
C GLU A 229 -13.71 2.60 -22.27
N SER A 230 -13.67 3.24 -21.10
CA SER A 230 -14.53 4.39 -20.81
C SER A 230 -13.96 5.73 -21.29
N ASN A 231 -12.70 5.77 -21.75
CA ASN A 231 -11.95 6.98 -22.08
C ASN A 231 -11.94 7.99 -20.89
N LYS A 232 -11.91 7.50 -19.66
CA LYS A 232 -12.01 8.29 -18.45
C LYS A 232 -11.05 7.82 -17.37
N ASN A 233 -10.61 8.74 -16.53
CA ASN A 233 -10.07 8.44 -15.22
C ASN A 233 -11.25 8.25 -14.25
N ARG A 234 -11.49 7.01 -13.82
CA ARG A 234 -12.63 6.66 -12.95
C ARG A 234 -12.40 6.93 -11.47
N ARG A 235 -11.20 7.40 -11.09
CA ARG A 235 -10.87 7.61 -9.69
C ARG A 235 -11.82 8.56 -8.97
N GLY A 236 -12.26 9.63 -9.64
CA GLY A 236 -13.23 10.56 -9.07
C GLY A 236 -14.55 9.91 -8.71
N GLU A 237 -15.06 9.04 -9.57
CA GLU A 237 -16.30 8.27 -9.34
C GLU A 237 -16.11 7.27 -8.18
N PHE A 238 -14.99 6.57 -8.15
CA PHE A 238 -14.63 5.63 -7.08
C PHE A 238 -14.61 6.31 -5.71
N VAL A 239 -13.90 7.43 -5.59
CA VAL A 239 -13.81 8.17 -4.33
C VAL A 239 -15.17 8.78 -3.93
N ALA A 240 -15.95 9.28 -4.88
CA ALA A 240 -17.28 9.81 -4.61
C ALA A 240 -18.23 8.70 -4.11
N ASN A 241 -18.14 7.50 -4.65
CA ASN A 241 -18.91 6.35 -4.16
C ASN A 241 -18.44 5.93 -2.77
N MET A 242 -17.14 5.92 -2.51
CA MET A 242 -16.59 5.64 -1.18
C MET A 242 -17.14 6.61 -0.12
N VAL A 243 -17.25 7.92 -0.42
CA VAL A 243 -17.86 8.91 0.47
C VAL A 243 -19.31 8.54 0.79
N LYS A 244 -20.09 8.17 -0.22
CA LYS A 244 -21.50 7.79 -0.03
C LYS A 244 -21.67 6.50 0.78
N GLU A 245 -20.92 5.47 0.44
CA GLU A 245 -21.01 4.13 1.03
C GLU A 245 -20.52 4.11 2.48
N SER A 246 -19.51 4.91 2.81
CA SER A 246 -18.95 5.00 4.17
C SER A 246 -19.76 5.89 5.11
N GLY A 247 -20.77 6.61 4.61
CA GLY A 247 -21.55 7.60 5.38
C GLY A 247 -20.76 8.86 5.73
N ALA A 248 -19.68 9.15 4.99
CA ALA A 248 -18.89 10.36 5.19
C ALA A 248 -19.58 11.61 4.63
N GLN A 249 -19.32 12.76 5.23
CA GLN A 249 -19.82 14.06 4.80
C GLN A 249 -18.86 14.83 3.91
N GLY A 250 -17.60 14.36 3.79
CA GLY A 250 -16.59 15.06 3.02
C GLY A 250 -15.39 14.22 2.65
N LEU A 251 -14.54 14.82 1.82
CA LEU A 251 -13.27 14.26 1.35
C LEU A 251 -12.12 15.18 1.76
N VAL A 252 -11.07 14.63 2.34
CA VAL A 252 -9.82 15.33 2.64
C VAL A 252 -8.72 14.79 1.73
N LEU A 253 -8.14 15.66 0.93
CA LEU A 253 -7.02 15.33 0.04
C LEU A 253 -5.69 15.69 0.70
N PHE A 254 -4.86 14.69 0.95
CA PHE A 254 -3.49 14.86 1.42
C PHE A 254 -2.56 14.99 0.21
N MET A 255 -2.28 16.21 -0.16
CA MET A 255 -1.38 16.51 -1.27
C MET A 255 0.05 16.65 -0.78
N GLN A 256 0.93 15.76 -1.23
CA GLN A 256 2.37 15.92 -1.04
C GLN A 256 2.88 16.97 -2.00
N GLN A 257 3.64 17.93 -1.49
CA GLN A 257 4.23 18.95 -2.35
C GLN A 257 5.14 18.32 -3.41
N PHE A 258 4.96 18.66 -4.66
CA PHE A 258 5.68 18.12 -5.82
C PHE A 258 5.42 16.61 -6.09
N CYS A 259 4.28 16.07 -5.68
CA CYS A 259 3.87 14.71 -6.00
C CYS A 259 2.79 14.71 -7.11
#